data_daf96ee4c1f8eff4880c139c07a6d4ae
#
_entry.id   daf96ee4c1f8eff4880c139c07a6d4ae
#
_cell.length_a   1.000
_cell.length_b   1.000
_cell.length_c   1.000
_cell.angle_alpha   90.00
_cell.angle_beta   90.00
_cell.angle_gamma   90.00
#
_symmetry.space_group_name_H-M   'P 1'
#
loop_
_entity.id
_entity.type
_entity.pdbx_description
1 polymer ?
#
loop_
_entity_poly.entity_id
_entity_poly.type
_entity_poly.pdbx_seq_one_letter_code
_entity_poly.pdbx_strand_id
1 'polypeptide(L)'
;MKRLIIILAAVWLVACGESPQEQAELLAWQAAECCEDGRLDEARTLIDSLRRTFPDIVEARKAALRLHQDVELKIAQQELARTDSVLMVVNRQLDSLQQQVDAHKAALKATAEELTALTLTRVRRDSVRTRFETLGMKIRYIRQKQKEGKSEE
;
A
#
# COMPACT_ATOMS: atom_id res chain seq x y z
N MET A 1 60.78 -21.65 3.96
CA MET A 1 59.61 -22.11 4.76
C MET A 1 59.03 -21.04 5.67
N LYS A 2 59.80 -20.15 6.26
CA LYS A 2 59.27 -19.07 7.19
C LYS A 2 58.42 -18.00 6.47
N ARG A 3 58.64 -17.74 5.19
CA ARG A 3 57.86 -16.72 4.44
C ARG A 3 56.48 -17.21 3.95
N LEU A 4 56.25 -18.51 3.87
CA LEU A 4 54.98 -19.12 3.48
C LEU A 4 53.95 -19.10 4.63
N ILE A 5 54.41 -19.16 5.88
CA ILE A 5 53.58 -19.16 7.07
C ILE A 5 52.97 -17.77 7.33
N ILE A 6 53.69 -16.69 6.97
CA ILE A 6 53.20 -15.30 7.16
C ILE A 6 52.06 -14.98 6.19
N ILE A 7 52.04 -15.56 4.98
CA ILE A 7 50.95 -15.33 4.00
C ILE A 7 49.67 -16.05 4.43
N LEU A 8 49.76 -17.20 5.10
CA LEU A 8 48.59 -17.95 5.58
C LEU A 8 47.88 -17.26 6.78
N ALA A 9 48.64 -16.51 7.58
CA ALA A 9 48.07 -15.78 8.72
C ALA A 9 47.33 -14.49 8.32
N ALA A 10 47.60 -13.92 7.14
CA ALA A 10 46.98 -12.70 6.66
C ALA A 10 45.57 -12.92 6.07
N VAL A 11 45.20 -14.17 5.73
CA VAL A 11 43.89 -14.50 5.13
C VAL A 11 42.78 -14.61 6.17
N TRP A 12 43.09 -14.66 7.45
CA TRP A 12 42.11 -14.79 8.53
C TRP A 12 41.55 -13.45 9.07
N LEU A 13 41.98 -12.30 8.55
CA LEU A 13 41.59 -10.97 9.03
C LEU A 13 40.52 -10.26 8.19
N VAL A 14 39.93 -10.92 7.18
CA VAL A 14 38.87 -10.30 6.32
C VAL A 14 37.49 -10.90 6.56
N ALA A 15 37.28 -11.60 7.67
CA ALA A 15 35.94 -12.10 8.05
C ALA A 15 35.27 -11.21 9.12
N CYS A 16 35.36 -9.88 9.00
CA CYS A 16 34.39 -8.97 9.61
C CYS A 16 33.26 -8.71 8.62
N GLY A 17 32.51 -9.76 8.29
CA GLY A 17 31.20 -9.61 7.67
C GLY A 17 30.21 -9.09 8.71
N GLU A 18 29.38 -8.11 8.33
CA GLU A 18 28.27 -7.64 9.15
C GLU A 18 27.48 -8.83 9.70
N SER A 19 27.11 -8.77 10.96
CA SER A 19 26.30 -9.83 11.57
C SER A 19 24.95 -9.95 10.85
N PRO A 20 24.31 -11.13 10.80
CA PRO A 20 22.99 -11.29 10.21
C PRO A 20 21.96 -10.30 10.75
N GLN A 21 22.15 -9.88 12.00
CA GLN A 21 21.29 -8.89 12.65
C GLN A 21 21.51 -7.47 12.10
N GLU A 22 22.77 -7.05 11.91
CA GLU A 22 23.10 -5.76 11.28
C GLU A 22 22.62 -5.68 9.82
N GLN A 23 22.74 -6.78 9.06
CA GLN A 23 22.19 -6.87 7.71
C GLN A 23 20.67 -6.75 7.70
N ALA A 24 19.98 -7.37 8.65
CA ALA A 24 18.54 -7.29 8.77
C ALA A 24 18.10 -5.85 9.12
N GLU A 25 18.80 -5.18 10.03
CA GLU A 25 18.55 -3.79 10.41
C GLU A 25 18.77 -2.83 9.24
N LEU A 26 19.84 -3.01 8.47
CA LEU A 26 20.12 -2.22 7.27
C LEU A 26 19.01 -2.38 6.23
N LEU A 27 18.57 -3.61 5.98
CA LEU A 27 17.50 -3.88 5.02
C LEU A 27 16.16 -3.29 5.49
N ALA A 28 15.86 -3.35 6.79
CA ALA A 28 14.69 -2.72 7.38
C ALA A 28 14.75 -1.19 7.25
N TRP A 29 15.90 -0.59 7.48
CA TRP A 29 16.12 0.85 7.31
C TRP A 29 15.91 1.29 5.85
N GLN A 30 16.48 0.58 4.88
CA GLN A 30 16.26 0.84 3.44
C GLN A 30 14.78 0.74 3.06
N ALA A 31 14.05 -0.25 3.59
CA ALA A 31 12.63 -0.40 3.34
C ALA A 31 11.83 0.78 3.95
N ALA A 32 12.22 1.26 5.12
CA ALA A 32 11.60 2.43 5.75
C ALA A 32 11.83 3.70 4.92
N GLU A 33 13.06 3.94 4.46
CA GLU A 33 13.40 5.07 3.59
C GLU A 33 12.59 5.05 2.28
N CYS A 34 12.53 3.89 1.60
CA CYS A 34 11.69 3.74 0.41
C CYS A 34 10.20 4.03 0.70
N CYS A 35 9.71 3.60 1.87
CA CYS A 35 8.35 3.88 2.29
C CYS A 35 8.13 5.38 2.49
N GLU A 36 9.05 6.10 3.15
CA GLU A 36 8.96 7.54 3.38
C GLU A 36 9.00 8.34 2.08
N ASP A 37 9.86 7.96 1.15
CA ASP A 37 9.99 8.55 -0.20
C ASP A 37 8.78 8.26 -1.12
N GLY A 38 7.86 7.38 -0.70
CA GLY A 38 6.71 6.99 -1.50
C GLY A 38 7.01 5.94 -2.58
N ARG A 39 8.21 5.34 -2.58
CA ARG A 39 8.62 4.22 -3.44
C ARG A 39 8.07 2.90 -2.88
N LEU A 40 6.73 2.79 -2.86
CA LEU A 40 6.03 1.75 -2.09
C LEU A 40 6.25 0.33 -2.63
N ASP A 41 6.45 0.17 -3.94
CA ASP A 41 6.73 -1.15 -4.55
C ASP A 41 8.14 -1.64 -4.22
N GLU A 42 9.13 -0.72 -4.19
CA GLU A 42 10.48 -1.03 -3.74
C GLU A 42 10.49 -1.39 -2.25
N ALA A 43 9.80 -0.62 -1.42
CA ALA A 43 9.63 -0.92 0.01
C ALA A 43 9.05 -2.33 0.22
N ARG A 44 8.03 -2.73 -0.53
CA ARG A 44 7.47 -4.09 -0.48
C ARG A 44 8.51 -5.16 -0.81
N THR A 45 9.28 -4.94 -1.86
CA THR A 45 10.33 -5.89 -2.29
C THR A 45 11.39 -6.07 -1.22
N LEU A 46 11.81 -4.99 -0.56
CA LEU A 46 12.76 -5.03 0.54
C LEU A 46 12.18 -5.72 1.79
N ILE A 47 10.92 -5.47 2.12
CA ILE A 47 10.21 -6.14 3.22
C ILE A 47 10.11 -7.64 2.97
N ASP A 48 9.79 -8.06 1.74
CA ASP A 48 9.72 -9.47 1.38
C ASP A 48 11.10 -10.14 1.41
N SER A 49 12.16 -9.41 1.05
CA SER A 49 13.53 -9.85 1.16
C SER A 49 13.92 -10.02 2.63
N LEU A 50 13.59 -9.05 3.49
CA LEU A 50 13.83 -9.12 4.93
C LEU A 50 13.20 -10.38 5.56
N ARG A 51 11.94 -10.67 5.21
CA ARG A 51 11.21 -11.85 5.71
C ARG A 51 11.82 -13.16 5.24
N ARG A 52 12.30 -13.22 3.99
CA ARG A 52 12.86 -14.44 3.41
C ARG A 52 14.29 -14.72 3.88
N THR A 53 15.10 -13.67 4.02
CA THR A 53 16.52 -13.81 4.35
C THR A 53 16.71 -14.01 5.86
N PHE A 54 15.87 -13.40 6.70
CA PHE A 54 16.02 -13.40 8.15
C PHE A 54 14.77 -13.92 8.89
N PRO A 55 14.27 -15.14 8.58
CA PRO A 55 13.03 -15.65 9.15
C PRO A 55 13.12 -15.95 10.64
N ASP A 56 14.31 -16.23 11.16
CA ASP A 56 14.54 -16.62 12.55
C ASP A 56 14.84 -15.44 13.47
N ILE A 57 15.13 -14.26 12.90
CA ILE A 57 15.40 -13.05 13.69
C ILE A 57 14.08 -12.39 14.07
N VAL A 58 13.75 -12.43 15.37
CA VAL A 58 12.47 -11.90 15.90
C VAL A 58 12.30 -10.42 15.59
N GLU A 59 13.34 -9.62 15.79
CA GLU A 59 13.29 -8.16 15.53
C GLU A 59 13.11 -7.84 14.04
N ALA A 60 13.72 -8.63 13.15
CA ALA A 60 13.51 -8.51 11.71
C ALA A 60 12.05 -8.79 11.32
N ARG A 61 11.43 -9.80 11.93
CA ARG A 61 10.00 -10.11 11.70
C ARG A 61 9.08 -9.01 12.20
N LYS A 62 9.34 -8.45 13.38
CA LYS A 62 8.57 -7.32 13.92
C LYS A 62 8.73 -6.08 13.04
N ALA A 63 9.96 -5.75 12.62
CA ALA A 63 10.23 -4.63 11.73
C ALA A 63 9.51 -4.82 10.39
N ALA A 64 9.61 -6.00 9.78
CA ALA A 64 8.93 -6.31 8.53
C ALA A 64 7.40 -6.21 8.64
N LEU A 65 6.81 -6.60 9.77
CA LEU A 65 5.36 -6.47 10.00
C LEU A 65 4.96 -4.99 10.10
N ARG A 66 5.68 -4.18 10.88
CA ARG A 66 5.42 -2.74 11.02
C ARG A 66 5.52 -2.01 9.68
N LEU A 67 6.64 -2.22 8.97
CA LEU A 67 6.86 -1.63 7.66
C LEU A 67 5.81 -2.04 6.62
N HIS A 68 5.40 -3.30 6.64
CA HIS A 68 4.31 -3.77 5.77
C HIS A 68 3.00 -3.03 6.05
N GLN A 69 2.66 -2.85 7.33
CA GLN A 69 1.46 -2.09 7.71
C GLN A 69 1.55 -0.62 7.26
N ASP A 70 2.72 0.01 7.37
CA ASP A 70 2.94 1.39 6.94
C ASP A 70 2.79 1.54 5.42
N VAL A 71 3.39 0.64 4.65
CA VAL A 71 3.26 0.61 3.19
C VAL A 71 1.81 0.40 2.77
N GLU A 72 1.10 -0.59 3.36
CA GLU A 72 -0.30 -0.87 3.05
C GLU A 72 -1.22 0.31 3.43
N LEU A 73 -0.91 1.00 4.52
CA LEU A 73 -1.65 2.20 4.92
C LEU A 73 -1.48 3.33 3.89
N LYS A 74 -0.24 3.61 3.47
CA LYS A 74 0.03 4.66 2.45
C LYS A 74 -0.63 4.33 1.12
N ILE A 75 -0.56 3.08 0.66
CA ILE A 75 -1.24 2.63 -0.57
C ILE A 75 -2.75 2.84 -0.46
N ALA A 76 -3.36 2.38 0.64
CA ALA A 76 -4.80 2.52 0.83
C ALA A 76 -5.24 4.00 0.89
N GLN A 77 -4.43 4.87 1.48
CA GLN A 77 -4.69 6.32 1.50
C GLN A 77 -4.62 6.96 0.11
N GLN A 78 -3.60 6.58 -0.69
CA GLN A 78 -3.48 7.07 -2.08
C GLN A 78 -4.65 6.60 -2.94
N GLU A 79 -5.03 5.32 -2.81
CA GLU A 79 -6.18 4.77 -3.53
C GLU A 79 -7.50 5.42 -3.09
N LEU A 80 -7.67 5.71 -1.79
CA LEU A 80 -8.84 6.41 -1.27
C LEU A 80 -8.97 7.79 -1.91
N ALA A 81 -7.88 8.58 -1.96
CA ALA A 81 -7.88 9.91 -2.55
C ALA A 81 -8.21 9.87 -4.06
N ARG A 82 -7.66 8.89 -4.79
CA ARG A 82 -7.98 8.69 -6.21
C ARG A 82 -9.44 8.29 -6.41
N THR A 83 -9.95 7.39 -5.56
CA THR A 83 -11.34 6.91 -5.64
C THR A 83 -12.31 8.02 -5.29
N ASP A 84 -11.99 8.89 -4.32
CA ASP A 84 -12.79 10.08 -3.98
C ASP A 84 -12.91 11.02 -5.18
N SER A 85 -11.81 11.32 -5.85
CA SER A 85 -11.80 12.16 -7.05
C SER A 85 -12.69 11.57 -8.16
N VAL A 86 -12.63 10.25 -8.38
CA VAL A 86 -13.51 9.57 -9.35
C VAL A 86 -14.97 9.65 -8.91
N LEU A 87 -15.27 9.44 -7.62
CA LEU A 87 -16.62 9.51 -7.08
C LEU A 87 -17.24 10.90 -7.28
N MET A 88 -16.46 11.96 -7.04
CA MET A 88 -16.89 13.34 -7.29
C MET A 88 -17.25 13.58 -8.76
N VAL A 89 -16.46 13.06 -9.70
CA VAL A 89 -16.73 13.19 -11.14
C VAL A 89 -18.00 12.43 -11.53
N VAL A 90 -18.12 11.18 -11.06
CA VAL A 90 -19.30 10.34 -11.38
C VAL A 90 -20.58 10.92 -10.78
N ASN A 91 -20.54 11.50 -9.57
CA ASN A 91 -21.68 12.15 -8.97
C ASN A 91 -22.15 13.34 -9.84
N ARG A 92 -21.22 14.23 -10.27
CA ARG A 92 -21.58 15.35 -11.15
C ARG A 92 -22.20 14.89 -12.47
N GLN A 93 -21.64 13.82 -13.08
CA GLN A 93 -22.21 13.22 -14.30
C GLN A 93 -23.61 12.69 -14.05
N LEU A 94 -23.83 12.00 -12.93
CA LEU A 94 -25.13 11.47 -12.56
C LEU A 94 -26.16 12.58 -12.35
N ASP A 95 -25.80 13.64 -11.63
CA ASP A 95 -26.69 14.77 -11.36
C ASP A 95 -27.10 15.47 -12.66
N SER A 96 -26.13 15.73 -13.55
CA SER A 96 -26.41 16.32 -14.87
C SER A 96 -27.33 15.44 -15.73
N LEU A 97 -27.03 14.14 -15.79
CA LEU A 97 -27.82 13.20 -16.58
C LEU A 97 -29.23 13.02 -15.99
N GLN A 98 -29.36 13.02 -14.66
CA GLN A 98 -30.66 12.95 -13.98
C GLN A 98 -31.51 14.17 -14.33
N GLN A 99 -30.96 15.39 -14.26
CA GLN A 99 -31.68 16.62 -14.61
C GLN A 99 -32.15 16.61 -16.08
N GLN A 100 -31.28 16.18 -17.00
CA GLN A 100 -31.62 16.08 -18.41
C GLN A 100 -32.76 15.07 -18.65
N VAL A 101 -32.67 13.87 -18.08
CA VAL A 101 -33.68 12.83 -18.21
C VAL A 101 -35.01 13.27 -17.59
N ASP A 102 -34.99 13.95 -16.46
CA ASP A 102 -36.22 14.43 -15.80
C ASP A 102 -36.89 15.52 -16.64
N ALA A 103 -36.12 16.44 -17.25
CA ALA A 103 -36.65 17.42 -18.18
C ALA A 103 -37.28 16.78 -19.45
N HIS A 104 -36.60 15.77 -20.02
CA HIS A 104 -37.12 15.04 -21.18
C HIS A 104 -38.36 14.20 -20.84
N LYS A 105 -38.42 13.62 -19.64
CA LYS A 105 -39.65 12.94 -19.16
C LYS A 105 -40.84 13.91 -19.03
N ALA A 106 -40.59 15.07 -18.44
CA ALA A 106 -41.64 16.09 -18.32
C ALA A 106 -42.17 16.58 -19.68
N ALA A 107 -41.29 16.60 -20.69
CA ALA A 107 -41.65 16.93 -22.06
C ALA A 107 -42.14 15.72 -22.92
N LEU A 108 -42.28 14.54 -22.31
CA LEU A 108 -42.63 13.26 -23.01
C LEU A 108 -41.65 12.91 -24.14
N LYS A 109 -40.36 13.25 -24.01
CA LYS A 109 -39.30 13.05 -25.02
C LYS A 109 -38.16 12.16 -24.53
N ALA A 110 -38.25 11.60 -23.28
CA ALA A 110 -37.22 10.73 -22.77
C ALA A 110 -37.06 9.46 -23.62
N THR A 111 -35.80 9.14 -23.95
CA THR A 111 -35.46 7.96 -24.76
C THR A 111 -35.04 6.76 -23.90
N ALA A 112 -35.08 5.56 -24.47
CA ALA A 112 -34.62 4.34 -23.81
C ALA A 112 -33.09 4.40 -23.54
N GLU A 113 -32.34 5.00 -24.47
CA GLU A 113 -30.88 5.20 -24.34
C GLU A 113 -30.53 6.07 -23.17
N GLU A 114 -31.24 7.18 -22.97
CA GLU A 114 -31.04 8.08 -21.84
C GLU A 114 -31.35 7.39 -20.50
N LEU A 115 -32.41 6.62 -20.42
CA LEU A 115 -32.75 5.84 -19.21
C LEU A 115 -31.72 4.77 -18.90
N THR A 116 -31.21 4.12 -19.96
CA THR A 116 -30.12 3.13 -19.85
C THR A 116 -28.83 3.79 -19.35
N ALA A 117 -28.44 4.92 -19.97
CA ALA A 117 -27.26 5.68 -19.56
C ALA A 117 -27.33 6.14 -18.09
N LEU A 118 -28.51 6.62 -17.65
CA LEU A 118 -28.76 7.00 -16.27
C LEU A 118 -28.57 5.80 -15.32
N THR A 119 -29.13 4.65 -15.69
CA THR A 119 -29.03 3.42 -14.88
C THR A 119 -27.57 2.93 -14.78
N LEU A 120 -26.84 2.89 -15.89
CA LEU A 120 -25.43 2.50 -15.90
C LEU A 120 -24.57 3.47 -15.08
N THR A 121 -24.84 4.76 -15.15
CA THR A 121 -24.11 5.77 -14.37
C THR A 121 -24.39 5.61 -12.87
N ARG A 122 -25.61 5.27 -12.47
CA ARG A 122 -25.94 4.92 -11.07
C ARG A 122 -25.17 3.71 -10.58
N VAL A 123 -25.17 2.62 -11.34
CA VAL A 123 -24.41 1.40 -11.01
C VAL A 123 -22.92 1.71 -10.87
N ARG A 124 -22.37 2.51 -11.79
CA ARG A 124 -20.97 2.95 -11.72
C ARG A 124 -20.69 3.74 -10.43
N ARG A 125 -21.56 4.71 -10.10
CA ARG A 125 -21.45 5.50 -8.86
C ARG A 125 -21.46 4.60 -7.63
N ASP A 126 -22.38 3.64 -7.56
CA ASP A 126 -22.52 2.74 -6.41
C ASP A 126 -21.29 1.83 -6.27
N SER A 127 -20.75 1.33 -7.38
CA SER A 127 -19.52 0.55 -7.39
C SER A 127 -18.30 1.34 -6.88
N VAL A 128 -18.13 2.58 -7.35
CA VAL A 128 -17.04 3.46 -6.89
C VAL A 128 -17.21 3.82 -5.41
N ARG A 129 -18.43 4.09 -4.96
CA ARG A 129 -18.76 4.37 -3.57
C ARG A 129 -18.43 3.18 -2.66
N THR A 130 -18.80 1.96 -3.05
CA THR A 130 -18.46 0.74 -2.30
C THR A 130 -16.94 0.58 -2.16
N ARG A 131 -16.19 0.84 -3.24
CA ARG A 131 -14.71 0.82 -3.18
C ARG A 131 -14.17 1.87 -2.20
N PHE A 132 -14.68 3.08 -2.24
CA PHE A 132 -14.30 4.16 -1.31
C PHE A 132 -14.54 3.76 0.15
N GLU A 133 -15.72 3.22 0.46
CA GLU A 133 -16.09 2.76 1.80
C GLU A 133 -15.19 1.60 2.26
N THR A 134 -14.90 0.64 1.37
CA THR A 134 -14.00 -0.49 1.64
C THR A 134 -12.58 -0.03 1.96
N LEU A 135 -12.04 0.93 1.21
CA LEU A 135 -10.72 1.51 1.47
C LEU A 135 -10.69 2.24 2.82
N GLY A 136 -11.76 2.97 3.16
CA GLY A 136 -11.90 3.60 4.46
C GLY A 136 -11.91 2.59 5.62
N MET A 137 -12.57 1.44 5.44
CA MET A 137 -12.54 0.35 6.42
C MET A 137 -11.14 -0.28 6.53
N LYS A 138 -10.45 -0.53 5.40
CA LYS A 138 -9.07 -1.04 5.38
C LYS A 138 -8.12 -0.13 6.17
N ILE A 139 -8.20 1.18 5.95
CA ILE A 139 -7.38 2.18 6.67
C ILE A 139 -7.64 2.12 8.18
N ARG A 140 -8.89 2.06 8.61
CA ARG A 140 -9.24 1.96 10.03
C ARG A 140 -8.71 0.67 10.66
N TYR A 141 -8.84 -0.45 9.96
CA TYR A 141 -8.34 -1.75 10.41
C TYR A 141 -6.82 -1.74 10.60
N ILE A 142 -6.07 -1.23 9.60
CA ILE A 142 -4.60 -1.15 9.70
C ILE A 142 -4.19 -0.29 10.88
N ARG A 143 -4.79 0.90 11.05
CA ARG A 143 -4.50 1.79 12.18
C ARG A 143 -4.81 1.16 13.55
N GLN A 144 -5.86 0.36 13.61
CA GLN A 144 -6.17 -0.39 14.83
C GLN A 144 -5.07 -1.41 15.12
N LYS A 145 -4.65 -2.20 14.13
CA LYS A 145 -3.56 -3.18 14.26
C LYS A 145 -2.23 -2.54 14.67
N GLN A 146 -1.91 -1.38 14.13
CA GLN A 146 -0.71 -0.62 14.54
C GLN A 146 -0.77 -0.17 16.02
N LYS A 147 -1.96 0.17 16.54
CA LYS A 147 -2.14 0.53 17.96
C LYS A 147 -2.01 -0.68 18.87
N GLU A 148 -2.61 -1.82 18.49
CA GLU A 148 -2.53 -3.08 19.24
C GLU A 148 -1.05 -3.53 19.37
N GLY A 149 -0.29 -3.53 18.25
CA GLY A 149 1.12 -3.92 18.26
C GLY A 149 2.03 -3.02 19.10
N LYS A 150 1.67 -1.73 19.28
CA LYS A 150 2.41 -0.79 20.15
C LYS A 150 2.09 -0.98 21.64
N SER A 151 0.96 -1.59 21.98
CA SER A 151 0.58 -1.83 23.39
C SER A 151 1.15 -3.14 23.95
N GLU A 152 1.73 -3.98 23.10
CA GLU A 152 2.37 -5.25 23.47
C GLU A 152 3.92 -5.15 23.59
N GLU A 153 4.50 -4.00 23.32
CA GLU A 153 5.92 -3.66 23.50
C GLU A 153 6.18 -2.93 24.83
#